data_4172447717824318b993eb48c2c6259f
#
_entry.id   4172447717824318b993eb48c2c6259f
#
_cell.length_a   1.000
_cell.length_b   1.000
_cell.length_c   1.000
_cell.angle_alpha   90.00
_cell.angle_beta   90.00
_cell.angle_gamma   90.00
#
_symmetry.space_group_name_H-M   'P 1'
#
loop_
_entity.id
_entity.type
_entity.pdbx_description
1 polymer ?
#
loop_
_entity_poly.entity_id
_entity_poly.type
_entity_poly.pdbx_seq_one_letter_code
_entity_poly.pdbx_strand_id
1 'polypeptide(L)'
;MEPTLDVGDRVVVNRLAYRLGDPGHGQVVVFLRPTGADQSSSAGPVSWVRRAVAQGLGGTPPGSEDLIKRVVGLPGDVVEGRDGALWRNDRRVDEPYLHPGTFTSDFKKVRIKPGHYWVMGDNREDSADSRVFGQIDRSVLVGRAVLTVWPVPHAGGL
;
A
#
# COMPACT_ATOMS: atom_id res chain seq x y z
N MET A 1 -7.64 -1.64 -7.49
CA MET A 1 -7.95 -2.13 -6.12
C MET A 1 -9.27 -2.92 -6.11
N GLU A 2 -9.69 -3.39 -7.26
CA GLU A 2 -10.92 -4.20 -7.38
C GLU A 2 -10.86 -5.45 -6.48
N PRO A 3 -11.95 -5.80 -5.83
CA PRO A 3 -13.26 -5.16 -5.92
C PRO A 3 -13.49 -3.97 -4.99
N THR A 4 -12.56 -3.67 -4.09
CA THR A 4 -12.74 -2.63 -3.06
C THR A 4 -12.87 -1.23 -3.67
N LEU A 5 -12.12 -0.93 -4.73
CA LEU A 5 -12.10 0.35 -5.44
C LEU A 5 -11.98 0.10 -6.96
N ASP A 6 -12.89 0.71 -7.70
CA ASP A 6 -12.92 0.67 -9.17
C ASP A 6 -12.15 1.85 -9.80
N VAL A 7 -11.86 1.72 -11.09
CA VAL A 7 -11.27 2.81 -11.87
C VAL A 7 -12.26 3.97 -11.97
N GLY A 8 -11.83 5.16 -11.49
CA GLY A 8 -12.67 6.35 -11.45
C GLY A 8 -13.26 6.67 -10.08
N ASP A 9 -13.12 5.78 -9.11
CA ASP A 9 -13.53 6.06 -7.74
C ASP A 9 -12.74 7.22 -7.13
N ARG A 10 -13.43 8.07 -6.38
CA ARG A 10 -12.81 9.14 -5.60
C ARG A 10 -12.81 8.77 -4.13
N VAL A 11 -11.64 8.77 -3.53
CA VAL A 11 -11.44 8.40 -2.13
C VAL A 11 -11.03 9.60 -1.28
N VAL A 12 -11.55 9.64 -0.07
CA VAL A 12 -11.08 10.56 0.97
C VAL A 12 -9.88 9.94 1.67
N VAL A 13 -8.77 10.71 1.70
CA VAL A 13 -7.52 10.29 2.34
C VAL A 13 -7.30 11.09 3.61
N ASN A 14 -7.29 10.41 4.75
CA ASN A 14 -6.92 11.00 6.03
C ASN A 14 -5.39 11.07 6.16
N ARG A 15 -4.82 12.23 5.90
CA ARG A 15 -3.36 12.48 5.98
C ARG A 15 -2.84 12.60 7.41
N LEU A 16 -3.70 12.82 8.39
CA LEU A 16 -3.32 12.91 9.81
C LEU A 16 -3.19 11.54 10.47
N ALA A 17 -3.81 10.50 9.89
CA ALA A 17 -3.84 9.17 10.48
C ALA A 17 -2.45 8.67 10.89
N TYR A 18 -1.46 8.86 10.00
CA TYR A 18 -0.09 8.35 10.20
C TYR A 18 0.89 9.38 10.77
N ARG A 19 0.38 10.58 11.17
CA ARG A 19 1.11 11.48 12.06
C ARG A 19 0.93 11.13 13.52
N LEU A 20 -0.22 10.53 13.86
CA LEU A 20 -0.64 10.23 15.24
C LEU A 20 -0.56 8.73 15.58
N GLY A 21 -0.38 7.86 14.59
CA GLY A 21 -0.34 6.41 14.77
C GLY A 21 0.33 5.70 13.61
N ASP A 22 0.31 4.38 13.65
CA ASP A 22 0.87 3.51 12.62
C ASP A 22 -0.24 2.79 11.84
N PRO A 23 0.03 2.41 10.58
CA PRO A 23 -0.87 1.55 9.83
C PRO A 23 -1.14 0.22 10.53
N GLY A 24 -2.39 -0.24 10.47
CA GLY A 24 -2.80 -1.58 10.90
C GLY A 24 -3.05 -2.52 9.72
N HIS A 25 -3.12 -3.83 10.01
CA HIS A 25 -3.52 -4.83 9.02
C HIS A 25 -4.88 -4.51 8.39
N GLY A 26 -5.00 -4.73 7.08
CA GLY A 26 -6.23 -4.52 6.34
C GLY A 26 -6.53 -3.07 5.96
N GLN A 27 -5.79 -2.10 6.50
CA GLN A 27 -6.01 -0.70 6.14
C GLN A 27 -5.57 -0.41 4.71
N VAL A 28 -6.38 0.35 3.99
CA VAL A 28 -6.04 0.85 2.65
C VAL A 28 -5.25 2.14 2.80
N VAL A 29 -4.07 2.17 2.19
CA VAL A 29 -3.12 3.29 2.30
C VAL A 29 -2.81 3.89 0.95
N VAL A 30 -2.60 5.21 0.95
CA VAL A 30 -2.03 5.94 -0.18
C VAL A 30 -0.57 6.25 0.15
N PHE A 31 0.32 5.96 -0.79
CA PHE A 31 1.75 6.22 -0.64
C PHE A 31 2.38 6.64 -1.96
N LEU A 32 3.51 7.33 -1.86
CA LEU A 32 4.27 7.82 -3.00
C LEU A 32 5.32 6.77 -3.42
N ARG A 33 5.33 6.44 -4.71
CA ARG A 33 6.37 5.61 -5.31
C ARG A 33 7.17 6.47 -6.28
N PRO A 34 8.51 6.55 -6.14
CA PRO A 34 9.35 7.19 -7.15
C PRO A 34 9.26 6.45 -8.49
N THR A 35 8.98 7.18 -9.57
CA THR A 35 9.03 6.66 -10.94
C THR A 35 10.27 7.20 -11.64
N GLY A 36 11.15 6.34 -12.14
CA GLY A 36 12.34 6.75 -12.91
C GLY A 36 13.70 6.44 -12.27
N ALA A 37 14.75 7.06 -12.77
CA ALA A 37 16.16 6.75 -12.54
C ALA A 37 16.67 6.86 -11.08
N ASP A 38 15.88 7.41 -10.17
CA ASP A 38 16.27 7.58 -8.77
C ASP A 38 16.27 6.29 -7.94
N GLN A 39 15.92 5.15 -8.54
CA GLN A 39 16.00 3.83 -7.87
C GLN A 39 17.46 3.36 -7.66
N SER A 40 18.43 3.99 -8.30
CA SER A 40 19.85 3.60 -8.23
C SER A 40 20.70 4.43 -7.28
N SER A 41 20.17 5.52 -6.70
CA SER A 41 20.91 6.31 -5.74
C SER A 41 20.79 5.74 -4.34
N SER A 42 21.94 5.48 -3.70
CA SER A 42 22.08 5.04 -2.30
C SER A 42 21.59 6.07 -1.26
N ALA A 43 21.06 7.20 -1.70
CA ALA A 43 20.31 8.13 -0.87
C ALA A 43 18.91 7.54 -0.69
N GLY A 44 18.65 6.96 0.49
CA GLY A 44 17.40 6.28 0.82
C GLY A 44 16.14 7.09 0.47
N PRO A 45 14.98 6.45 0.40
CA PRO A 45 13.71 7.03 -0.10
C PRO A 45 13.25 8.30 0.66
N VAL A 46 13.94 8.66 1.73
CA VAL A 46 13.61 9.79 2.61
C VAL A 46 14.01 11.16 2.04
N SER A 47 15.03 11.22 1.17
CA SER A 47 15.61 12.52 0.74
C SER A 47 14.68 13.31 -0.18
N TRP A 48 13.94 12.65 -1.07
CA TRP A 48 13.02 13.29 -2.01
C TRP A 48 11.67 13.64 -1.33
N VAL A 49 11.17 12.76 -0.42
CA VAL A 49 9.95 13.04 0.37
C VAL A 49 10.14 14.30 1.21
N ARG A 50 11.28 14.44 1.90
CA ARG A 50 11.59 15.65 2.68
C ARG A 50 11.62 16.91 1.81
N ARG A 51 12.10 16.79 0.58
CA ARG A 51 12.13 17.92 -0.37
C ARG A 51 10.75 18.30 -0.86
N ALA A 52 9.88 17.32 -1.15
CA ALA A 52 8.50 17.55 -1.57
C ALA A 52 7.64 18.19 -0.46
N VAL A 53 7.80 17.73 0.78
CA VAL A 53 7.09 18.29 1.95
C VAL A 53 7.58 19.70 2.29
N ALA A 54 8.89 19.97 2.14
CA ALA A 54 9.47 21.30 2.42
C ALA A 54 9.01 22.37 1.44
N GLN A 55 8.56 22.01 0.24
CA GLN A 55 8.08 22.97 -0.76
C GLN A 55 6.60 23.37 -0.61
N GLY A 56 5.89 22.86 0.40
CA GLY A 56 4.52 23.27 0.74
C GLY A 56 3.48 23.07 -0.37
N LEU A 57 3.83 22.38 -1.45
CA LEU A 57 2.96 22.13 -2.59
C LEU A 57 2.10 20.89 -2.29
N GLY A 58 0.81 21.09 -2.24
CA GLY A 58 -0.18 20.00 -2.02
C GLY A 58 -0.33 19.03 -3.21
N GLY A 59 0.65 18.91 -4.08
CA GLY A 59 0.67 18.05 -5.26
C GLY A 59 1.67 16.92 -5.16
N THR A 60 1.49 15.90 -5.98
CA THR A 60 2.43 14.79 -6.17
C THR A 60 3.74 15.33 -6.74
N PRO A 61 4.92 15.00 -6.15
CA PRO A 61 6.20 15.45 -6.68
C PRO A 61 6.42 14.97 -8.11
N PRO A 62 7.06 15.78 -8.98
CA PRO A 62 7.45 15.33 -10.31
C PRO A 62 8.27 14.03 -10.23
N GLY A 63 7.92 13.02 -11.03
CA GLY A 63 8.60 11.72 -11.03
C GLY A 63 8.19 10.79 -9.89
N SER A 64 7.03 11.00 -9.26
CA SER A 64 6.40 10.08 -8.31
C SER A 64 4.98 9.75 -8.73
N GLU A 65 4.52 8.58 -8.31
CA GLU A 65 3.18 8.07 -8.56
C GLU A 65 2.49 7.81 -7.23
N ASP A 66 1.25 8.29 -7.11
CA ASP A 66 0.38 7.96 -5.97
C ASP A 66 -0.19 6.57 -6.18
N LEU A 67 0.17 5.64 -5.32
CA LEU A 67 -0.37 4.29 -5.31
C LEU A 67 -1.30 4.08 -4.12
N ILE A 68 -2.37 3.32 -4.38
CA ILE A 68 -3.30 2.88 -3.35
C ILE A 68 -3.22 1.36 -3.22
N LYS A 69 -2.95 0.86 -2.01
CA LYS A 69 -2.80 -0.57 -1.70
C LYS A 69 -3.30 -0.87 -0.29
N ARG A 70 -3.50 -2.14 0.01
CA ARG A 70 -3.87 -2.63 1.34
C ARG A 70 -2.64 -3.10 2.11
N VAL A 71 -2.53 -2.72 3.37
CA VAL A 71 -1.48 -3.19 4.29
C VAL A 71 -1.82 -4.62 4.71
N VAL A 72 -0.98 -5.57 4.35
CA VAL A 72 -1.15 -6.99 4.69
C VAL A 72 -0.09 -7.50 5.64
N GLY A 73 0.99 -6.74 5.84
CA GLY A 73 2.03 -7.08 6.81
C GLY A 73 2.62 -5.84 7.48
N LEU A 74 2.87 -5.95 8.78
CA LEU A 74 3.40 -4.91 9.66
C LEU A 74 4.86 -5.20 10.05
N PRO A 75 5.59 -4.21 10.62
CA PRO A 75 6.94 -4.43 11.13
C PRO A 75 7.02 -5.67 12.04
N GLY A 76 7.96 -6.57 11.74
CA GLY A 76 8.16 -7.83 12.48
C GLY A 76 7.40 -9.03 11.96
N ASP A 77 6.34 -8.85 11.17
CA ASP A 77 5.63 -9.96 10.53
C ASP A 77 6.54 -10.69 9.52
N VAL A 78 6.21 -11.96 9.30
CA VAL A 78 6.75 -12.77 8.21
C VAL A 78 5.60 -13.07 7.26
N VAL A 79 5.70 -12.64 6.02
CA VAL A 79 4.69 -12.87 4.99
C VAL A 79 5.20 -13.76 3.88
N GLU A 80 4.34 -14.59 3.30
CA GLU A 80 4.61 -15.40 2.12
C GLU A 80 3.34 -15.59 1.29
N GLY A 81 3.48 -15.76 -0.03
CA GLY A 81 2.43 -16.28 -0.90
C GLY A 81 2.66 -17.77 -1.08
N ARG A 82 1.66 -18.60 -0.74
CA ARG A 82 1.73 -20.05 -0.86
C ARG A 82 0.34 -20.63 -1.08
N ASP A 83 0.27 -21.62 -1.95
CA ASP A 83 -0.97 -22.36 -2.24
C ASP A 83 -2.13 -21.43 -2.65
N GLY A 84 -1.82 -20.38 -3.44
CA GLY A 84 -2.82 -19.40 -3.92
C GLY A 84 -3.32 -18.42 -2.87
N ALA A 85 -2.71 -18.37 -1.69
CA ALA A 85 -3.15 -17.54 -0.57
C ALA A 85 -2.00 -16.76 0.08
N LEU A 86 -2.35 -15.68 0.79
CA LEU A 86 -1.43 -14.97 1.67
C LEU A 86 -1.30 -15.71 3.00
N TRP A 87 -0.07 -15.92 3.45
CA TRP A 87 0.25 -16.43 4.77
C TRP A 87 1.02 -15.36 5.54
N ARG A 88 0.69 -15.21 6.82
CA ARG A 88 1.34 -14.30 7.74
C ARG A 88 1.63 -15.01 9.06
N ASN A 89 2.91 -15.02 9.46
CA ASN A 89 3.38 -15.70 10.68
C ASN A 89 2.96 -17.18 10.70
N ASP A 90 3.15 -17.87 9.56
CA ASP A 90 2.80 -19.26 9.32
C ASP A 90 1.29 -19.61 9.44
N ARG A 91 0.41 -18.60 9.38
CA ARG A 91 -1.04 -18.79 9.37
C ARG A 91 -1.61 -18.21 8.08
N ARG A 92 -2.55 -18.93 7.47
CA ARG A 92 -3.29 -18.40 6.33
C ARG A 92 -4.10 -17.18 6.78
N VAL A 93 -4.03 -16.11 6.00
CA VAL A 93 -4.79 -14.88 6.26
C VAL A 93 -6.19 -15.05 5.66
N ASP A 94 -7.21 -14.70 6.44
CA ASP A 94 -8.57 -14.55 5.93
C ASP A 94 -8.71 -13.17 5.29
N GLU A 95 -9.14 -13.15 4.03
CA GLU A 95 -9.18 -11.94 3.19
C GLU A 95 -10.57 -11.75 2.55
N PRO A 96 -11.61 -11.46 3.37
CA PRO A 96 -13.00 -11.38 2.92
C PRO A 96 -13.26 -10.25 1.91
N TYR A 97 -12.33 -9.31 1.77
CA TYR A 97 -12.39 -8.19 0.82
C TYR A 97 -11.99 -8.59 -0.61
N LEU A 98 -11.50 -9.79 -0.83
CA LEU A 98 -11.17 -10.28 -2.15
C LEU A 98 -12.37 -10.96 -2.80
N HIS A 99 -12.38 -10.99 -4.13
CA HIS A 99 -13.34 -11.83 -4.85
C HIS A 99 -13.16 -13.31 -4.50
N PRO A 100 -14.25 -14.07 -4.41
CA PRO A 100 -14.15 -15.53 -4.29
C PRO A 100 -13.32 -16.12 -5.42
N GLY A 101 -12.35 -16.97 -5.08
CA GLY A 101 -11.46 -17.59 -6.05
C GLY A 101 -10.24 -16.76 -6.46
N THR A 102 -10.05 -15.57 -5.90
CA THR A 102 -8.83 -14.78 -6.13
C THR A 102 -7.58 -15.57 -5.77
N PHE A 103 -6.64 -15.60 -6.69
CA PHE A 103 -5.37 -16.31 -6.55
C PHE A 103 -4.24 -15.34 -6.19
N THR A 104 -3.55 -15.59 -5.08
CA THR A 104 -2.33 -14.88 -4.71
C THR A 104 -1.13 -15.66 -5.22
N SER A 105 -0.35 -15.06 -6.14
CA SER A 105 0.87 -15.70 -6.66
C SER A 105 1.86 -15.99 -5.54
N ASP A 106 2.58 -17.11 -5.68
CA ASP A 106 3.59 -17.52 -4.72
C ASP A 106 4.75 -16.52 -4.67
N PHE A 107 5.20 -16.21 -3.46
CA PHE A 107 6.42 -15.46 -3.20
C PHE A 107 7.09 -15.98 -1.91
N LYS A 108 8.42 -15.84 -1.87
CA LYS A 108 9.23 -16.34 -0.75
C LYS A 108 8.89 -15.62 0.56
N LYS A 109 9.12 -16.30 1.69
CA LYS A 109 9.03 -15.70 3.02
C LYS A 109 9.84 -14.43 3.11
N VAL A 110 9.19 -13.35 3.53
CA VAL A 110 9.81 -12.04 3.76
C VAL A 110 9.50 -11.59 5.18
N ARG A 111 10.55 -11.34 5.97
CA ARG A 111 10.42 -10.65 7.26
C ARG A 111 10.38 -9.15 7.04
N ILE A 112 9.35 -8.51 7.58
CA ILE A 112 9.15 -7.07 7.44
C ILE A 112 10.04 -6.33 8.44
N LYS A 113 10.84 -5.40 7.93
CA LYS A 113 11.79 -4.61 8.71
C LYS A 113 11.07 -3.60 9.62
N PRO A 114 11.69 -3.16 10.71
CA PRO A 114 11.19 -2.02 11.49
C PRO A 114 10.91 -0.81 10.59
N GLY A 115 9.77 -0.14 10.79
CA GLY A 115 9.36 1.02 10.02
C GLY A 115 8.94 0.74 8.57
N HIS A 116 8.81 -0.53 8.17
CA HIS A 116 8.38 -0.92 6.83
C HIS A 116 7.07 -1.68 6.86
N TYR A 117 6.38 -1.70 5.72
CA TYR A 117 5.09 -2.36 5.53
C TYR A 117 5.10 -3.18 4.25
N TRP A 118 4.34 -4.28 4.27
CA TRP A 118 4.06 -5.06 3.07
C TRP A 118 2.65 -4.73 2.60
N VAL A 119 2.55 -4.23 1.38
CA VAL A 119 1.29 -3.80 0.81
C VAL A 119 0.94 -4.61 -0.44
N MET A 120 -0.34 -4.93 -0.61
CA MET A 120 -0.82 -5.67 -1.78
C MET A 120 -2.07 -5.02 -2.33
N GLY A 121 -2.25 -5.13 -3.65
CA GLY A 121 -3.51 -4.76 -4.29
C GLY A 121 -4.58 -5.83 -4.05
N ASP A 122 -5.84 -5.43 -3.96
CA ASP A 122 -6.94 -6.40 -3.84
C ASP A 122 -7.11 -7.16 -5.16
N ASN A 123 -6.88 -6.53 -6.31
CA ASN A 123 -6.73 -7.24 -7.58
C ASN A 123 -5.35 -7.95 -7.62
N ARG A 124 -5.29 -9.15 -7.06
CA ARG A 124 -4.05 -9.91 -6.86
C ARG A 124 -3.33 -10.27 -8.15
N GLU A 125 -4.07 -10.47 -9.22
CA GLU A 125 -3.55 -10.93 -10.50
C GLU A 125 -2.98 -9.77 -11.31
N ASP A 126 -3.53 -8.55 -11.12
CA ASP A 126 -3.09 -7.33 -11.81
C ASP A 126 -2.79 -6.21 -10.81
N SER A 127 -1.69 -6.35 -10.07
CA SER A 127 -1.22 -5.34 -9.13
C SER A 127 0.30 -5.27 -9.08
N ALA A 128 0.84 -4.10 -9.43
CA ALA A 128 2.21 -3.76 -9.07
C ALA A 128 2.24 -3.35 -7.58
N ASP A 129 2.66 -4.28 -6.71
CA ASP A 129 2.67 -4.12 -5.26
C ASP A 129 3.96 -4.65 -4.63
N SER A 130 4.00 -4.91 -3.33
CA SER A 130 5.21 -5.35 -2.63
C SER A 130 5.82 -6.65 -3.15
N ARG A 131 5.07 -7.46 -3.90
CA ARG A 131 5.62 -8.63 -4.60
C ARG A 131 6.62 -8.23 -5.69
N VAL A 132 6.46 -7.03 -6.25
CA VAL A 132 7.29 -6.49 -7.33
C VAL A 132 8.37 -5.53 -6.79
N PHE A 133 7.99 -4.56 -5.93
CA PHE A 133 8.89 -3.50 -5.48
C PHE A 133 9.40 -3.66 -4.03
N GLY A 134 8.96 -4.71 -3.32
CA GLY A 134 9.38 -4.97 -1.93
C GLY A 134 8.61 -4.16 -0.89
N GLN A 135 9.19 -4.11 0.32
CA GLN A 135 8.62 -3.40 1.47
C GLN A 135 8.65 -1.89 1.24
N ILE A 136 7.62 -1.18 1.65
CA ILE A 136 7.58 0.28 1.63
C ILE A 136 7.97 0.85 3.00
N ASP A 137 8.72 1.94 3.01
CA ASP A 137 9.08 2.68 4.22
C ASP A 137 7.90 3.54 4.70
N ARG A 138 7.78 3.72 6.01
CA ARG A 138 6.75 4.55 6.64
C ARG A 138 6.73 5.99 6.11
N SER A 139 7.89 6.53 5.74
CA SER A 139 8.02 7.92 5.28
C SER A 139 7.35 8.20 3.93
N VAL A 140 7.10 7.17 3.12
CA VAL A 140 6.40 7.34 1.83
C VAL A 140 4.88 7.33 1.97
N LEU A 141 4.34 7.03 3.16
CA LEU A 141 2.90 7.01 3.40
C LEU A 141 2.33 8.44 3.38
N VAL A 142 1.33 8.65 2.54
CA VAL A 142 0.59 9.91 2.42
C VAL A 142 -0.56 9.95 3.43
N GLY A 143 -1.31 8.86 3.55
CA GLY A 143 -2.44 8.77 4.45
C GLY A 143 -3.25 7.48 4.30
N ARG A 144 -4.27 7.35 5.17
CA ARG A 144 -5.24 6.26 5.14
C ARG A 144 -6.41 6.63 4.23
N ALA A 145 -6.75 5.78 3.28
CA ALA A 145 -8.01 5.86 2.55
C ALA A 145 -9.14 5.38 3.49
N VAL A 146 -10.15 6.22 3.70
CA VAL A 146 -11.18 5.95 4.72
C VAL A 146 -12.58 5.85 4.15
N LEU A 147 -12.82 6.44 2.99
CA LEU A 147 -14.15 6.53 2.41
C LEU A 147 -14.08 6.69 0.90
N THR A 148 -14.90 5.95 0.17
CA THR A 148 -15.22 6.21 -1.23
C THR A 148 -16.39 7.18 -1.29
N VAL A 149 -16.26 8.28 -2.03
CA VAL A 149 -17.29 9.34 -2.12
C VAL A 149 -17.90 9.47 -3.51
N TRP A 150 -17.31 8.86 -4.51
CA TRP A 150 -17.80 8.89 -5.88
C TRP A 150 -17.36 7.64 -6.66
N PRO A 151 -18.22 7.07 -7.53
CA PRO A 151 -19.64 7.45 -7.74
C PRO A 151 -20.51 7.13 -6.52
N VAL A 152 -21.63 7.83 -6.36
CA VAL A 152 -22.53 7.69 -5.19
C VAL A 152 -22.96 6.23 -4.91
N PRO A 153 -23.21 5.38 -5.91
CA PRO A 153 -23.53 3.98 -5.66
C PRO A 153 -22.40 3.18 -4.96
N HIS A 154 -21.13 3.62 -5.06
CA HIS A 154 -19.97 3.02 -4.43
C HIS A 154 -19.56 3.72 -3.13
N ALA A 155 -20.30 4.76 -2.71
CA ALA A 155 -19.96 5.51 -1.50
C ALA A 155 -20.07 4.62 -0.26
N GLY A 156 -18.98 4.54 0.52
CA GLY A 156 -18.91 3.69 1.72
C GLY A 156 -17.55 3.76 2.40
N GLY A 157 -17.47 3.14 3.59
CA GLY A 157 -16.22 3.01 4.33
C GLY A 157 -15.30 1.94 3.73
N LEU A 158 -13.98 2.12 3.85
CA LEU A 158 -12.91 1.22 3.39
C LEU A 158 -12.25 0.51 4.58
#